data_f07ae5503eeb8b0e25fc8364b4f9fba1
#
_entry.id   f07ae5503eeb8b0e25fc8364b4f9fba1
#
_cell.length_a   1.000
_cell.length_b   1.000
_cell.length_c   1.000
_cell.angle_alpha   90.00
_cell.angle_beta   90.00
_cell.angle_gamma   90.00
#
_symmetry.space_group_name_H-M   'P 1'
#
loop_
_entity.id
_entity.type
_entity.pdbx_description
1 polymer ?
#
loop_
_entity_poly.entity_id
_entity_poly.type
_entity_poly.pdbx_seq_one_letter_code
_entity_poly.pdbx_strand_id
1 'polypeptide(L)'
;MKRAIVTGGAGLIGTGICEALASAGWDVASLDIREGTGAARQVICDVTDESSVAEAFDSLGWDEIDLLVNNAGIAKPYGGPLAEMSLAEWRRVVDSHLTGAFLVTRAAIPRLRAGGSIVNMASTRAVMSEPETEPYAAAKGGLIALTHALAISLGPRIRVNAIAPGWIADGTGLGPRDHAQHPAGRVGMPSDVAEAVSYLASAGFMTGQVLVLDGGMTRKMIYED
;
A
#
# COMPACT_ATOMS: atom_id res chain seq x y z
N MET A 1 -10.34 18.53 -11.33
CA MET A 1 -10.66 17.31 -10.58
C MET A 1 -9.35 16.74 -10.09
N LYS A 2 -9.27 16.26 -8.84
CA LYS A 2 -8.05 15.61 -8.32
C LYS A 2 -7.89 14.23 -8.93
N ARG A 3 -6.63 13.82 -9.20
CA ARG A 3 -6.29 12.54 -9.82
C ARG A 3 -5.46 11.68 -8.89
N ALA A 4 -5.85 10.41 -8.76
CA ALA A 4 -5.17 9.42 -7.94
C ALA A 4 -4.80 8.18 -8.74
N ILE A 5 -3.60 7.67 -8.52
CA ILE A 5 -3.15 6.36 -9.02
C ILE A 5 -3.06 5.41 -7.82
N VAL A 6 -3.69 4.25 -7.93
CA VAL A 6 -3.65 3.18 -6.93
C VAL A 6 -3.10 1.92 -7.58
N THR A 7 -1.93 1.45 -7.15
CA THR A 7 -1.42 0.16 -7.61
C THR A 7 -2.03 -0.99 -6.82
N GLY A 8 -2.21 -2.15 -7.44
CA GLY A 8 -2.92 -3.27 -6.83
C GLY A 8 -4.40 -2.96 -6.58
N GLY A 9 -5.01 -2.12 -7.45
CA GLY A 9 -6.38 -1.63 -7.28
C GLY A 9 -7.46 -2.69 -7.45
N ALA A 10 -7.16 -3.85 -8.04
CA ALA A 10 -8.07 -4.99 -8.13
C ALA A 10 -8.01 -5.92 -6.90
N GLY A 11 -7.11 -5.66 -5.95
CA GLY A 11 -7.04 -6.37 -4.67
C GLY A 11 -8.04 -5.81 -3.64
N LEU A 12 -8.22 -6.53 -2.53
CA LEU A 12 -9.20 -6.18 -1.49
C LEU A 12 -9.04 -4.74 -0.98
N ILE A 13 -7.84 -4.37 -0.52
CA ILE A 13 -7.55 -3.03 0.00
C ILE A 13 -7.61 -2.00 -1.14
N GLY A 14 -7.00 -2.32 -2.29
CA GLY A 14 -6.96 -1.41 -3.44
C GLY A 14 -8.33 -1.05 -3.97
N THR A 15 -9.25 -2.01 -4.06
CA THR A 15 -10.66 -1.76 -4.46
C THR A 15 -11.32 -0.79 -3.49
N GLY A 16 -11.21 -1.02 -2.17
CA GLY A 16 -11.79 -0.12 -1.19
C GLY A 16 -11.22 1.31 -1.25
N ILE A 17 -9.92 1.46 -1.52
CA ILE A 17 -9.30 2.77 -1.73
C ILE A 17 -9.86 3.44 -3.00
N CYS A 18 -9.91 2.71 -4.13
CA CYS A 18 -10.42 3.24 -5.39
C CYS A 18 -11.88 3.71 -5.27
N GLU A 19 -12.74 2.92 -4.64
CA GLU A 19 -14.16 3.23 -4.44
C GLU A 19 -14.34 4.48 -3.54
N ALA A 20 -13.60 4.56 -2.45
CA ALA A 20 -13.68 5.69 -1.53
C ALA A 20 -13.21 6.99 -2.20
N LEU A 21 -12.09 6.96 -2.93
CA LEU A 21 -11.58 8.14 -3.64
C LEU A 21 -12.53 8.56 -4.77
N ALA A 22 -13.06 7.61 -5.56
CA ALA A 22 -14.04 7.91 -6.61
C ALA A 22 -15.32 8.52 -6.03
N SER A 23 -15.84 7.99 -4.91
CA SER A 23 -17.00 8.53 -4.19
C SER A 23 -16.74 9.93 -3.65
N ALA A 24 -15.50 10.28 -3.33
CA ALA A 24 -15.06 11.62 -2.93
C ALA A 24 -14.80 12.56 -4.14
N GLY A 25 -15.11 12.14 -5.37
CA GLY A 25 -15.01 12.95 -6.58
C GLY A 25 -13.62 13.01 -7.22
N TRP A 26 -12.74 12.05 -6.92
CA TRP A 26 -11.46 11.92 -7.60
C TRP A 26 -11.59 11.17 -8.93
N ASP A 27 -10.76 11.53 -9.90
CA ASP A 27 -10.49 10.71 -11.08
C ASP A 27 -9.41 9.68 -10.69
N VAL A 28 -9.79 8.39 -10.64
CA VAL A 28 -8.95 7.33 -10.08
C VAL A 28 -8.50 6.39 -11.17
N ALA A 29 -7.21 6.05 -11.21
CA ALA A 29 -6.66 4.98 -12.02
C ALA A 29 -6.19 3.83 -11.12
N SER A 30 -6.63 2.63 -11.46
CA SER A 30 -6.21 1.37 -10.86
C SER A 30 -5.17 0.71 -11.76
N LEU A 31 -3.95 0.53 -11.30
CA LEU A 31 -2.89 -0.21 -11.95
C LEU A 31 -2.78 -1.59 -11.31
N ASP A 32 -3.10 -2.64 -12.04
CA ASP A 32 -3.05 -4.03 -11.54
C ASP A 32 -2.72 -5.00 -12.69
N ILE A 33 -2.23 -6.18 -12.36
CA ILE A 33 -1.98 -7.26 -13.34
C ILE A 33 -3.27 -7.88 -13.89
N ARG A 34 -4.41 -7.54 -13.32
CA ARG A 34 -5.76 -7.99 -13.70
C ARG A 34 -6.75 -6.84 -13.64
N GLU A 35 -7.83 -6.96 -14.37
CA GLU A 35 -8.93 -6.03 -14.28
C GLU A 35 -9.62 -6.13 -12.91
N GLY A 36 -9.98 -4.99 -12.34
CA GLY A 36 -10.74 -4.85 -11.13
C GLY A 36 -12.20 -4.51 -11.40
N THR A 37 -13.02 -4.44 -10.35
CA THR A 37 -14.47 -4.15 -10.43
C THR A 37 -14.84 -2.72 -10.01
N GLY A 38 -13.88 -1.91 -9.61
CA GLY A 38 -14.13 -0.58 -9.07
C GLY A 38 -14.39 0.51 -10.11
N ALA A 39 -14.79 1.70 -9.65
CA ALA A 39 -15.11 2.88 -10.47
C ALA A 39 -13.91 3.56 -11.15
N ALA A 40 -12.70 3.03 -10.95
CA ALA A 40 -11.48 3.57 -11.48
C ALA A 40 -11.26 3.20 -12.96
N ARG A 41 -10.47 3.98 -13.66
CA ARG A 41 -9.88 3.56 -14.95
C ARG A 41 -8.98 2.37 -14.68
N GLN A 42 -9.26 1.26 -15.34
CA GLN A 42 -8.45 0.04 -15.21
C GLN A 42 -7.30 0.07 -16.20
N VAL A 43 -6.07 -0.08 -15.72
CA VAL A 43 -4.86 -0.17 -16.53
C VAL A 43 -4.10 -1.41 -16.12
N ILE A 44 -3.88 -2.31 -17.07
CA ILE A 44 -3.08 -3.51 -16.84
C ILE A 44 -1.63 -3.09 -16.67
N CYS A 45 -1.03 -3.46 -15.53
CA CYS A 45 0.33 -3.09 -15.19
C CYS A 45 0.95 -4.11 -14.23
N ASP A 46 2.05 -4.68 -14.62
CA ASP A 46 2.94 -5.39 -13.70
C ASP A 46 3.95 -4.38 -13.12
N VAL A 47 3.78 -4.05 -11.84
CA VAL A 47 4.66 -3.09 -11.17
C VAL A 47 6.11 -3.56 -11.05
N THR A 48 6.39 -4.85 -11.28
CA THR A 48 7.75 -5.42 -11.24
C THR A 48 8.47 -5.28 -12.59
N ASP A 49 7.75 -4.90 -13.65
CA ASP A 49 8.29 -4.69 -15.00
C ASP A 49 8.33 -3.20 -15.33
N GLU A 50 9.54 -2.68 -15.55
CA GLU A 50 9.78 -1.26 -15.85
C GLU A 50 9.08 -0.81 -17.13
N SER A 51 9.03 -1.65 -18.16
CA SER A 51 8.35 -1.32 -19.42
C SER A 51 6.83 -1.28 -19.24
N SER A 52 6.27 -2.25 -18.50
CA SER A 52 4.85 -2.26 -18.16
C SER A 52 4.43 -1.02 -17.38
N VAL A 53 5.25 -0.56 -16.42
CA VAL A 53 5.01 0.68 -15.69
C VAL A 53 5.03 1.88 -16.61
N ALA A 54 6.02 2.00 -17.51
CA ALA A 54 6.11 3.11 -18.45
C ALA A 54 4.88 3.17 -19.37
N GLU A 55 4.51 2.05 -19.98
CA GLU A 55 3.33 1.92 -20.85
C GLU A 55 2.03 2.28 -20.12
N ALA A 56 1.88 1.86 -18.85
CA ALA A 56 0.72 2.21 -18.03
C ALA A 56 0.59 3.71 -17.82
N PHE A 57 1.67 4.41 -17.49
CA PHE A 57 1.66 5.86 -17.32
C PHE A 57 1.41 6.61 -18.63
N ASP A 58 1.92 6.12 -19.75
CA ASP A 58 1.69 6.72 -21.06
C ASP A 58 0.24 6.53 -21.52
N SER A 59 -0.34 5.35 -21.27
CA SER A 59 -1.75 5.05 -21.60
C SER A 59 -2.74 5.90 -20.81
N LEU A 60 -2.41 6.30 -19.60
CA LEU A 60 -3.24 7.22 -18.80
C LEU A 60 -3.33 8.60 -19.41
N GLY A 61 -2.26 9.07 -20.05
CA GLY A 61 -2.21 10.41 -20.64
C GLY A 61 -2.42 11.55 -19.61
N TRP A 62 -2.07 11.29 -18.34
CA TRP A 62 -2.19 12.30 -17.28
C TRP A 62 -0.87 13.05 -17.09
N ASP A 63 -0.90 14.34 -17.35
CA ASP A 63 0.26 15.24 -17.12
C ASP A 63 0.43 15.58 -15.64
N GLU A 64 -0.67 15.55 -14.86
CA GLU A 64 -0.67 15.88 -13.44
C GLU A 64 -1.45 14.86 -12.63
N ILE A 65 -0.89 14.47 -11.48
CA ILE A 65 -1.51 13.63 -10.44
C ILE A 65 -1.35 14.27 -9.07
N ASP A 66 -2.34 14.07 -8.20
CA ASP A 66 -2.36 14.60 -6.84
C ASP A 66 -1.94 13.56 -5.79
N LEU A 67 -2.22 12.28 -6.08
CA LEU A 67 -2.00 11.18 -5.14
C LEU A 67 -1.49 9.93 -5.87
N LEU A 68 -0.42 9.35 -5.33
CA LEU A 68 0.02 7.99 -5.64
C LEU A 68 -0.15 7.11 -4.41
N VAL A 69 -0.80 5.96 -4.56
CA VAL A 69 -0.88 4.92 -3.53
C VAL A 69 -0.15 3.67 -4.03
N ASN A 70 1.03 3.39 -3.48
CA ASN A 70 1.77 2.16 -3.72
C ASN A 70 1.21 1.05 -2.82
N ASN A 71 0.20 0.34 -3.32
CA ASN A 71 -0.49 -0.73 -2.60
C ASN A 71 -0.25 -2.11 -3.21
N ALA A 72 0.21 -2.20 -4.46
CA ALA A 72 0.49 -3.48 -5.11
C ALA A 72 1.45 -4.35 -4.31
N GLY A 73 1.22 -5.66 -4.38
CA GLY A 73 2.08 -6.66 -3.77
C GLY A 73 1.35 -7.96 -3.46
N ILE A 74 2.13 -8.99 -3.18
CA ILE A 74 1.61 -10.32 -2.91
C ILE A 74 1.04 -10.36 -1.49
N ALA A 75 -0.27 -10.59 -1.36
CA ALA A 75 -0.96 -10.55 -0.07
C ALA A 75 -0.58 -11.69 0.88
N LYS A 76 -0.10 -12.84 0.35
CA LYS A 76 0.31 -14.00 1.16
C LYS A 76 1.70 -13.76 1.75
N PRO A 77 1.83 -13.57 3.09
CA PRO A 77 3.12 -13.22 3.71
C PRO A 77 4.06 -14.42 3.91
N TYR A 78 3.51 -15.64 3.96
CA TYR A 78 4.27 -16.84 4.28
C TYR A 78 5.02 -17.39 3.07
N GLY A 79 6.32 -17.64 3.25
CA GLY A 79 7.22 -18.17 2.22
C GLY A 79 7.74 -19.58 2.49
N GLY A 80 7.42 -20.16 3.67
CA GLY A 80 8.01 -21.42 4.13
C GLY A 80 9.41 -21.22 4.77
N PRO A 81 10.06 -22.30 5.19
CA PRO A 81 11.34 -22.26 5.89
C PRO A 81 12.42 -21.51 5.08
N LEU A 82 13.07 -20.54 5.71
CA LEU A 82 14.07 -19.69 5.05
C LEU A 82 15.21 -20.51 4.39
N ALA A 83 15.62 -21.62 5.01
CA ALA A 83 16.68 -22.50 4.48
C ALA A 83 16.31 -23.18 3.16
N GLU A 84 15.02 -23.29 2.84
CA GLU A 84 14.49 -23.94 1.63
C GLU A 84 14.05 -22.92 0.59
N MET A 85 13.98 -21.64 0.97
CA MET A 85 13.48 -20.58 0.10
C MET A 85 14.43 -20.32 -1.07
N SER A 86 13.91 -20.39 -2.28
CA SER A 86 14.68 -20.03 -3.47
C SER A 86 14.88 -18.51 -3.59
N LEU A 87 15.98 -18.08 -4.22
CA LEU A 87 16.19 -16.67 -4.52
C LEU A 87 15.08 -16.09 -5.42
N ALA A 88 14.48 -16.92 -6.27
CA ALA A 88 13.37 -16.50 -7.13
C ALA A 88 12.12 -16.17 -6.31
N GLU A 89 11.79 -16.97 -5.31
CA GLU A 89 10.65 -16.70 -4.40
C GLU A 89 10.91 -15.46 -3.55
N TRP A 90 12.11 -15.32 -2.99
CA TRP A 90 12.51 -14.10 -2.29
C TRP A 90 12.31 -12.86 -3.17
N ARG A 91 12.89 -12.87 -4.38
CA ARG A 91 12.76 -11.75 -5.32
C ARG A 91 11.33 -11.47 -5.70
N ARG A 92 10.54 -12.48 -5.99
CA ARG A 92 9.12 -12.33 -6.34
C ARG A 92 8.35 -11.53 -5.29
N VAL A 93 8.61 -11.75 -3.99
CA VAL A 93 7.96 -11.01 -2.92
C VAL A 93 8.54 -9.60 -2.80
N VAL A 94 9.88 -9.47 -2.72
CA VAL A 94 10.54 -8.17 -2.58
C VAL A 94 10.24 -7.27 -3.78
N ASP A 95 10.29 -7.81 -4.98
CA ASP A 95 10.06 -7.04 -6.22
C ASP A 95 8.61 -6.56 -6.31
N SER A 96 7.64 -7.41 -5.95
CA SER A 96 6.23 -7.00 -6.01
C SER A 96 5.88 -5.86 -5.04
N HIS A 97 6.59 -5.73 -3.93
CA HIS A 97 6.31 -4.71 -2.91
C HIS A 97 7.26 -3.52 -3.00
N LEU A 98 8.59 -3.77 -2.91
CA LEU A 98 9.58 -2.71 -2.75
C LEU A 98 10.10 -2.19 -4.08
N THR A 99 10.55 -3.08 -4.98
CA THR A 99 11.01 -2.68 -6.31
C THR A 99 9.87 -2.06 -7.12
N GLY A 100 8.67 -2.65 -7.06
CA GLY A 100 7.49 -2.11 -7.73
C GLY A 100 7.11 -0.72 -7.23
N ALA A 101 7.11 -0.49 -5.91
CA ALA A 101 6.87 0.85 -5.36
C ALA A 101 7.92 1.86 -5.83
N PHE A 102 9.19 1.46 -5.93
CA PHE A 102 10.24 2.30 -6.50
C PHE A 102 9.97 2.63 -7.97
N LEU A 103 9.69 1.65 -8.83
CA LEU A 103 9.47 1.85 -10.26
C LEU A 103 8.28 2.78 -10.51
N VAL A 104 7.15 2.52 -9.86
CA VAL A 104 5.94 3.34 -9.98
C VAL A 104 6.16 4.75 -9.45
N THR A 105 6.82 4.90 -8.29
CA THR A 105 7.14 6.23 -7.74
C THR A 105 8.03 7.01 -8.69
N ARG A 106 9.07 6.41 -9.26
CA ARG A 106 9.96 7.03 -10.23
C ARG A 106 9.20 7.54 -11.45
N ALA A 107 8.27 6.76 -11.99
CA ALA A 107 7.43 7.15 -13.13
C ALA A 107 6.43 8.26 -12.77
N ALA A 108 5.95 8.29 -11.50
CA ALA A 108 4.98 9.26 -11.02
C ALA A 108 5.59 10.64 -10.72
N ILE A 109 6.84 10.71 -10.23
CA ILE A 109 7.48 11.96 -9.76
C ILE A 109 7.38 13.12 -10.76
N PRO A 110 7.63 12.94 -12.08
CA PRO A 110 7.51 14.05 -13.04
C PRO A 110 6.09 14.59 -13.18
N ARG A 111 5.09 13.76 -12.89
CA ARG A 111 3.66 14.07 -13.03
C ARG A 111 3.00 14.50 -11.71
N LEU A 112 3.64 14.27 -10.57
CA LEU A 112 3.13 14.71 -9.27
C LEU A 112 3.22 16.22 -9.14
N ARG A 113 2.07 16.86 -8.93
CA ARG A 113 1.99 18.32 -8.75
C ARG A 113 2.57 18.76 -7.40
N ALA A 114 2.88 20.04 -7.29
CA ALA A 114 3.25 20.62 -6.00
C ALA A 114 2.10 20.50 -4.99
N GLY A 115 2.41 20.06 -3.77
CA GLY A 115 1.43 19.71 -2.74
C GLY A 115 0.86 18.30 -2.86
N GLY A 116 1.29 17.53 -3.86
CA GLY A 116 0.92 16.14 -4.05
C GLY A 116 1.38 15.22 -2.92
N SER A 117 0.84 14.01 -2.88
CA SER A 117 1.11 13.03 -1.83
C SER A 117 1.41 11.64 -2.41
N ILE A 118 2.35 10.95 -1.78
CA ILE A 118 2.60 9.52 -1.98
C ILE A 118 2.27 8.80 -0.69
N VAL A 119 1.51 7.70 -0.78
CA VAL A 119 1.20 6.81 0.33
C VAL A 119 1.73 5.41 -0.01
N ASN A 120 2.67 4.91 0.79
CA ASN A 120 3.20 3.56 0.66
C ASN A 120 2.46 2.61 1.60
N MET A 121 1.94 1.49 1.08
CA MET A 121 1.27 0.48 1.87
C MET A 121 2.31 -0.48 2.49
N ALA A 122 2.77 -0.14 3.69
CA ALA A 122 3.63 -0.98 4.51
C ALA A 122 2.81 -2.12 5.18
N SER A 123 3.15 -2.50 6.38
CA SER A 123 2.42 -3.46 7.23
C SER A 123 2.95 -3.38 8.65
N THR A 124 2.17 -3.81 9.65
CA THR A 124 2.68 -4.09 10.99
C THR A 124 3.80 -5.13 10.97
N ARG A 125 3.87 -6.00 9.96
CA ARG A 125 4.97 -6.97 9.78
C ARG A 125 6.32 -6.34 9.44
N ALA A 126 6.38 -5.03 9.26
CA ALA A 126 7.64 -4.30 9.20
C ALA A 126 8.34 -4.16 10.57
N VAL A 127 7.60 -4.33 11.66
CA VAL A 127 8.06 -4.13 13.05
C VAL A 127 7.77 -5.30 13.98
N MET A 128 6.93 -6.25 13.55
CA MET A 128 6.64 -7.51 14.24
C MET A 128 6.37 -8.61 13.21
N SER A 129 6.66 -9.86 13.54
CA SER A 129 6.59 -10.94 12.56
C SER A 129 6.04 -12.22 13.16
N GLU A 130 5.56 -13.09 12.29
CA GLU A 130 5.35 -14.51 12.54
C GLU A 130 6.46 -15.29 11.83
N PRO A 131 6.70 -16.55 12.19
CA PRO A 131 7.67 -17.40 11.48
C PRO A 131 7.40 -17.45 9.96
N GLU A 132 8.44 -17.63 9.17
CA GLU A 132 8.38 -17.84 7.71
C GLU A 132 7.81 -16.66 6.91
N THR A 133 8.01 -15.44 7.39
CA THR A 133 7.52 -14.20 6.74
C THR A 133 8.65 -13.25 6.33
N GLU A 134 9.90 -13.72 6.31
CA GLU A 134 11.09 -12.89 6.15
C GLU A 134 11.08 -12.03 4.89
N PRO A 135 10.76 -12.52 3.67
CA PRO A 135 10.78 -11.68 2.48
C PRO A 135 9.72 -10.59 2.52
N TYR A 136 8.54 -10.92 3.08
CA TYR A 136 7.46 -9.94 3.24
C TYR A 136 7.83 -8.88 4.28
N ALA A 137 8.33 -9.29 5.46
CA ALA A 137 8.77 -8.38 6.51
C ALA A 137 9.92 -7.47 6.01
N ALA A 138 10.89 -8.03 5.30
CA ALA A 138 11.99 -7.27 4.70
C ALA A 138 11.48 -6.22 3.70
N ALA A 139 10.56 -6.61 2.79
CA ALA A 139 9.99 -5.69 1.82
C ALA A 139 9.18 -4.57 2.49
N LYS A 140 8.36 -4.90 3.49
CA LYS A 140 7.54 -3.92 4.22
C LYS A 140 8.37 -3.02 5.13
N GLY A 141 9.46 -3.52 5.72
CA GLY A 141 10.48 -2.71 6.40
C GLY A 141 11.20 -1.78 5.44
N GLY A 142 11.56 -2.28 4.25
CA GLY A 142 12.13 -1.48 3.17
C GLY A 142 11.23 -0.34 2.71
N LEU A 143 9.89 -0.56 2.64
CA LEU A 143 8.94 0.50 2.32
C LEU A 143 8.89 1.61 3.39
N ILE A 144 9.04 1.28 4.66
CA ILE A 144 9.16 2.28 5.74
C ILE A 144 10.41 3.13 5.54
N ALA A 145 11.55 2.50 5.27
CA ALA A 145 12.81 3.20 5.01
C ALA A 145 12.72 4.06 3.74
N LEU A 146 12.16 3.52 2.65
CA LEU A 146 11.94 4.26 1.40
C LEU A 146 11.02 5.48 1.62
N THR A 147 10.02 5.36 2.48
CA THR A 147 9.06 6.45 2.78
C THR A 147 9.77 7.68 3.34
N HIS A 148 10.57 7.54 4.40
CA HIS A 148 11.26 8.71 4.96
C HIS A 148 12.35 9.25 4.04
N ALA A 149 13.05 8.38 3.29
CA ALA A 149 14.06 8.81 2.32
C ALA A 149 13.44 9.65 1.19
N LEU A 150 12.30 9.19 0.64
CA LEU A 150 11.54 9.94 -0.37
C LEU A 150 10.96 11.25 0.19
N ALA A 151 10.48 11.25 1.43
CA ALA A 151 9.96 12.45 2.08
C ALA A 151 10.98 13.58 2.15
N ILE A 152 12.24 13.23 2.46
CA ILE A 152 13.35 14.19 2.48
C ILE A 152 13.74 14.63 1.07
N SER A 153 13.84 13.68 0.13
CA SER A 153 14.29 13.97 -1.24
C SER A 153 13.27 14.78 -2.06
N LEU A 154 11.98 14.58 -1.81
CA LEU A 154 10.90 15.19 -2.60
C LEU A 154 10.25 16.42 -1.91
N GLY A 155 10.53 16.60 -0.62
CA GLY A 155 10.09 17.79 0.10
C GLY A 155 10.77 19.09 -0.38
N PRO A 156 10.08 20.23 -0.26
CA PRO A 156 8.72 20.44 0.23
C PRO A 156 7.63 20.21 -0.84
N ARG A 157 8.01 19.81 -2.07
CA ARG A 157 7.10 19.72 -3.22
C ARG A 157 6.08 18.59 -3.09
N ILE A 158 6.50 17.43 -2.57
CA ILE A 158 5.67 16.23 -2.44
C ILE A 158 5.83 15.67 -1.03
N ARG A 159 4.72 15.29 -0.41
CA ARG A 159 4.71 14.61 0.89
C ARG A 159 4.70 13.10 0.65
N VAL A 160 5.43 12.36 1.47
CA VAL A 160 5.49 10.89 1.39
C VAL A 160 5.28 10.30 2.78
N ASN A 161 4.26 9.46 2.93
CA ASN A 161 3.94 8.77 4.17
C ASN A 161 3.66 7.29 3.90
N ALA A 162 3.65 6.48 4.95
CA ALA A 162 3.25 5.09 4.88
C ALA A 162 2.04 4.82 5.78
N ILE A 163 1.24 3.85 5.40
CA ILE A 163 0.27 3.19 6.28
C ILE A 163 0.83 1.80 6.57
N ALA A 164 0.79 1.37 7.82
CA ALA A 164 1.15 0.02 8.26
C ALA A 164 -0.11 -0.68 8.81
N PRO A 165 -0.92 -1.31 7.93
CA PRO A 165 -2.10 -2.03 8.36
C PRO A 165 -1.72 -3.27 9.16
N GLY A 166 -2.59 -3.65 10.11
CA GLY A 166 -2.65 -4.98 10.70
C GLY A 166 -3.47 -5.94 9.82
N TRP A 167 -4.33 -6.73 10.45
CA TRP A 167 -5.22 -7.62 9.72
C TRP A 167 -6.42 -6.84 9.16
N ILE A 168 -6.52 -6.82 7.84
CA ILE A 168 -7.62 -6.22 7.07
C ILE A 168 -8.33 -7.32 6.29
N ALA A 169 -9.65 -7.41 6.42
CA ALA A 169 -10.49 -8.40 5.72
C ALA A 169 -11.83 -7.79 5.28
N ASP A 170 -12.56 -8.50 4.43
CA ASP A 170 -13.90 -8.09 3.95
C ASP A 170 -15.04 -8.46 4.92
N GLY A 171 -14.70 -9.07 6.06
CA GLY A 171 -15.65 -9.53 7.06
C GLY A 171 -16.14 -10.97 6.84
N THR A 172 -15.84 -11.60 5.70
CA THR A 172 -16.28 -12.97 5.44
C THR A 172 -15.44 -13.98 6.22
N GLY A 173 -16.09 -15.00 6.78
CA GLY A 173 -15.43 -16.11 7.48
C GLY A 173 -14.79 -15.76 8.84
N LEU A 174 -15.00 -14.53 9.35
CA LEU A 174 -14.46 -14.09 10.65
C LEU A 174 -15.38 -14.50 11.79
N GLY A 175 -14.77 -14.98 12.88
CA GLY A 175 -15.45 -15.33 14.13
C GLY A 175 -15.17 -14.34 15.27
N PRO A 176 -15.87 -14.49 16.41
CA PRO A 176 -15.65 -13.64 17.58
C PRO A 176 -14.20 -13.62 18.08
N ARG A 177 -13.48 -14.74 17.94
CA ARG A 177 -12.05 -14.84 18.34
C ARG A 177 -11.15 -13.96 17.48
N ASP A 178 -11.46 -13.81 16.18
CA ASP A 178 -10.67 -12.98 15.26
C ASP A 178 -10.82 -11.50 15.64
N HIS A 179 -12.04 -11.09 15.92
CA HIS A 179 -12.34 -9.72 16.36
C HIS A 179 -11.69 -9.39 17.71
N ALA A 180 -11.73 -10.34 18.68
CA ALA A 180 -11.21 -10.15 20.02
C ALA A 180 -9.68 -10.00 20.11
N GLN A 181 -8.94 -10.32 19.04
CA GLN A 181 -7.50 -10.09 18.97
C GLN A 181 -7.16 -8.59 18.96
N HIS A 182 -8.08 -7.76 18.50
CA HIS A 182 -7.87 -6.32 18.32
C HIS A 182 -8.50 -5.52 19.47
N PRO A 183 -7.76 -4.65 20.18
CA PRO A 183 -8.34 -3.73 21.18
C PRO A 183 -9.51 -2.89 20.67
N ALA A 184 -9.54 -2.58 19.36
CA ALA A 184 -10.66 -1.91 18.70
C ALA A 184 -11.94 -2.76 18.59
N GLY A 185 -11.90 -4.03 19.03
CA GLY A 185 -13.05 -4.95 19.06
C GLY A 185 -13.42 -5.57 17.72
N ARG A 186 -12.64 -5.33 16.67
CA ARG A 186 -12.89 -5.91 15.34
C ARG A 186 -11.62 -6.00 14.48
N VAL A 187 -11.64 -6.91 13.54
CA VAL A 187 -10.69 -6.93 12.40
C VAL A 187 -10.92 -5.67 11.56
N GLY A 188 -9.86 -5.11 10.99
CA GLY A 188 -9.95 -3.94 10.11
C GLY A 188 -10.63 -4.27 8.78
N MET A 189 -11.17 -3.24 8.14
CA MET A 189 -11.83 -3.32 6.83
C MET A 189 -11.08 -2.47 5.80
N PRO A 190 -11.27 -2.72 4.49
CA PRO A 190 -10.71 -1.87 3.44
C PRO A 190 -11.06 -0.38 3.59
N SER A 191 -12.26 -0.07 4.10
CA SER A 191 -12.69 1.30 4.40
C SER A 191 -11.81 2.00 5.42
N ASP A 192 -11.32 1.31 6.45
CA ASP A 192 -10.41 1.90 7.44
C ASP A 192 -9.10 2.38 6.77
N VAL A 193 -8.60 1.57 5.83
CA VAL A 193 -7.40 1.93 5.06
C VAL A 193 -7.68 3.09 4.11
N ALA A 194 -8.84 3.10 3.46
CA ALA A 194 -9.24 4.17 2.56
C ALA A 194 -9.41 5.53 3.29
N GLU A 195 -9.95 5.52 4.50
CA GLU A 195 -10.00 6.72 5.37
C GLU A 195 -8.60 7.23 5.72
N ALA A 196 -7.67 6.35 6.07
CA ALA A 196 -6.29 6.70 6.35
C ALA A 196 -5.57 7.28 5.12
N VAL A 197 -5.80 6.72 3.92
CA VAL A 197 -5.30 7.26 2.65
C VAL A 197 -5.85 8.67 2.41
N SER A 198 -7.16 8.87 2.58
CA SER A 198 -7.83 10.16 2.40
C SER A 198 -7.30 11.22 3.36
N TYR A 199 -7.05 10.84 4.61
CA TYR A 199 -6.41 11.69 5.61
C TYR A 199 -5.00 12.10 5.18
N LEU A 200 -4.13 11.15 4.81
CA LEU A 200 -2.75 11.43 4.39
C LEU A 200 -2.68 12.22 3.08
N ALA A 201 -3.65 12.04 2.19
CA ALA A 201 -3.76 12.84 0.96
C ALA A 201 -3.98 14.33 1.25
N SER A 202 -4.62 14.68 2.38
CA SER A 202 -4.96 16.05 2.76
C SER A 202 -4.12 16.64 3.89
N ALA A 203 -3.44 15.81 4.69
CA ALA A 203 -2.68 16.22 5.89
C ALA A 203 -1.40 16.98 5.51
N GLY A 204 -1.49 18.28 5.26
CA GLY A 204 -0.43 19.11 4.69
C GLY A 204 0.86 19.22 5.51
N PHE A 205 0.83 18.90 6.80
CA PHE A 205 2.02 18.94 7.69
C PHE A 205 2.59 17.55 8.01
N MET A 206 2.04 16.49 7.38
CA MET A 206 2.55 15.13 7.55
C MET A 206 3.40 14.69 6.36
N THR A 207 4.68 14.39 6.63
CA THR A 207 5.59 13.74 5.70
C THR A 207 6.63 12.90 6.44
N GLY A 208 7.09 11.80 5.85
CA GLY A 208 8.05 10.87 6.44
C GLY A 208 7.48 10.00 7.57
N GLN A 209 6.17 9.98 7.77
CA GLN A 209 5.52 9.29 8.88
C GLN A 209 4.98 7.92 8.49
N VAL A 210 4.87 7.04 9.49
CA VAL A 210 4.21 5.74 9.37
C VAL A 210 2.97 5.75 10.27
N LEU A 211 1.80 5.64 9.65
CA LEU A 211 0.53 5.51 10.36
C LEU A 211 0.23 4.02 10.57
N VAL A 212 0.37 3.55 11.81
CA VAL A 212 0.00 2.18 12.18
C VAL A 212 -1.52 2.10 12.30
N LEU A 213 -2.13 1.19 11.53
CA LEU A 213 -3.59 1.01 11.44
C LEU A 213 -3.94 -0.47 11.68
N ASP A 214 -3.97 -0.86 12.95
CA ASP A 214 -4.02 -2.28 13.36
C ASP A 214 -5.04 -2.57 14.47
N GLY A 215 -5.93 -1.64 14.76
CA GLY A 215 -6.89 -1.78 15.86
C GLY A 215 -6.24 -1.89 17.24
N GLY A 216 -4.97 -1.46 17.37
CA GLY A 216 -4.20 -1.49 18.63
C GLY A 216 -3.48 -2.80 18.89
N MET A 217 -3.45 -3.74 17.94
CA MET A 217 -2.89 -5.08 18.13
C MET A 217 -1.39 -5.03 18.47
N THR A 218 -0.59 -4.19 17.82
CA THR A 218 0.85 -4.03 18.12
C THR A 218 1.13 -3.34 19.46
N ARG A 219 0.12 -2.84 20.15
CA ARG A 219 0.22 -2.18 21.47
C ARG A 219 -0.29 -3.08 22.61
N LYS A 220 -0.96 -4.17 22.28
CA LYS A 220 -1.50 -5.10 23.25
C LYS A 220 -0.37 -5.95 23.84
N MET A 221 -0.19 -5.86 25.15
CA MET A 221 0.70 -6.75 25.89
C MET A 221 0.01 -8.11 26.08
N ILE A 222 0.70 -9.19 25.75
CA ILE A 222 0.18 -10.55 25.85
C ILE A 222 1.09 -11.30 26.82
N TYR A 223 0.52 -11.77 27.91
CA TYR A 223 1.13 -12.75 28.80
C TYR A 223 0.30 -14.04 28.70
N GLU A 224 0.99 -15.17 28.71
CA GLU A 224 0.35 -16.47 28.94
C GLU A 224 0.21 -16.66 30.46
N ASP A 225 -1.01 -16.94 30.94
CA ASP A 225 -1.29 -17.27 32.33
C ASP A 225 -0.99 -18.76 32.61
#